data_fdabb05661b6716aff90f52a1f82b36f
#
_entry.id   fdabb05661b6716aff90f52a1f82b36f
#
_cell.length_a   1.000
_cell.length_b   1.000
_cell.length_c   1.000
_cell.angle_alpha   90.00
_cell.angle_beta   90.00
_cell.angle_gamma   90.00
#
_symmetry.space_group_name_H-M   'P 1'
#
loop_
_entity.id
_entity.type
_entity.pdbx_description
1 polymer ?
#
loop_
_entity_poly.entity_id
_entity_poly.type
_entity_poly.pdbx_seq_one_letter_code
_entity_poly.pdbx_strand_id
1 'polypeptide(L)'
;KKWAVVACDQYTSQKEYWAETDHIVGDAPSTLRLTLPEVYLEDADVADRIANINETMKQYLSDGTLTELPAGFILTERYSGGTSPRRGLVAAIDLECYEYTAGSRSLVRPTEKTVVERIPPRLAVRKNASIEVPHIILLIDDPTRTVIEPMFEKTDALQKVYDTDLIGVH
;
A
#
# COMPACT_ATOMS: atom_id res chain seq x y z
N LYS A 1 -5.04 -11.35 11.91
CA LYS A 1 -4.16 -10.56 12.81
C LYS A 1 -2.70 -10.50 12.34
N LYS A 2 -2.22 -11.46 11.53
CA LYS A 2 -0.82 -11.53 11.06
C LYS A 2 -0.63 -10.99 9.63
N TRP A 3 -1.70 -10.60 8.95
CA TRP A 3 -1.65 -10.15 7.56
C TRP A 3 -0.99 -8.78 7.41
N ALA A 4 -1.46 -7.79 8.15
CA ALA A 4 -0.99 -6.42 8.06
C ALA A 4 0.19 -6.17 9.01
N VAL A 5 1.22 -5.52 8.51
CA VAL A 5 2.33 -4.96 9.28
C VAL A 5 2.43 -3.46 9.02
N VAL A 6 3.23 -2.75 9.79
CA VAL A 6 3.50 -1.33 9.56
C VAL A 6 4.18 -1.11 8.20
N ALA A 7 4.13 0.11 7.69
CA ALA A 7 4.79 0.45 6.43
C ALA A 7 6.31 0.22 6.50
N CYS A 8 6.89 -0.23 5.40
CA CYS A 8 8.30 -0.65 5.33
C CYS A 8 9.30 0.50 5.61
N ASP A 9 8.86 1.74 5.55
CA ASP A 9 9.63 2.95 5.87
C ASP A 9 9.49 3.40 7.33
N GLN A 10 8.85 2.59 8.18
CA GLN A 10 8.80 2.78 9.63
C GLN A 10 9.91 1.96 10.32
N TYR A 11 10.34 2.40 11.49
CA TYR A 11 11.36 1.70 12.28
C TYR A 11 12.65 1.38 11.50
N THR A 12 13.08 2.31 10.65
CA THR A 12 14.19 2.14 9.69
C THR A 12 15.58 1.94 10.32
N SER A 13 15.70 2.11 11.62
CA SER A 13 16.91 1.88 12.40
C SER A 13 16.76 0.79 13.48
N GLN A 14 15.65 0.06 13.49
CA GLN A 14 15.29 -0.88 14.56
C GLN A 14 15.14 -2.30 13.99
N LYS A 15 16.25 -2.99 13.77
CA LYS A 15 16.24 -4.38 13.27
C LYS A 15 15.51 -5.34 14.20
N GLU A 16 15.59 -5.09 15.51
CA GLU A 16 14.94 -5.92 16.54
C GLU A 16 13.42 -5.88 16.40
N TYR A 17 12.84 -4.72 16.08
CA TYR A 17 11.41 -4.59 15.82
C TYR A 17 10.97 -5.49 14.66
N TRP A 18 11.71 -5.47 13.57
CA TRP A 18 11.39 -6.28 12.38
C TRP A 18 11.63 -7.77 12.60
N ALA A 19 12.65 -8.14 13.37
CA ALA A 19 12.90 -9.52 13.77
C ALA A 19 11.76 -10.08 14.65
N GLU A 20 11.28 -9.29 15.62
CA GLU A 20 10.14 -9.68 16.47
C GLU A 20 8.85 -9.76 15.63
N THR A 21 8.64 -8.81 14.71
CA THR A 21 7.51 -8.83 13.79
C THR A 21 7.52 -10.11 12.94
N ASP A 22 8.67 -10.49 12.42
CA ASP A 22 8.85 -11.73 11.65
C ASP A 22 8.55 -12.96 12.50
N HIS A 23 9.04 -13.01 13.73
CA HIS A 23 8.74 -14.08 14.69
C HIS A 23 7.24 -14.22 14.98
N ILE A 24 6.55 -13.08 15.20
CA ILE A 24 5.10 -13.07 15.44
C ILE A 24 4.34 -13.55 14.20
N VAL A 25 4.73 -13.11 13.00
CA VAL A 25 4.11 -13.54 11.74
C VAL A 25 4.33 -15.03 11.52
N GLY A 26 5.56 -15.53 11.74
CA GLY A 26 5.93 -16.93 11.49
C GLY A 26 5.65 -17.34 10.04
N ASP A 27 5.07 -18.50 9.83
CA ASP A 27 4.75 -19.05 8.50
C ASP A 27 3.43 -18.53 7.90
N ALA A 28 2.74 -17.63 8.62
CA ALA A 28 1.46 -17.11 8.13
C ALA A 28 1.65 -16.18 6.92
N PRO A 29 0.72 -16.20 5.95
CA PRO A 29 0.68 -15.19 4.90
C PRO A 29 0.59 -13.78 5.49
N SER A 30 1.41 -12.86 4.96
CA SER A 30 1.52 -11.50 5.48
C SER A 30 2.08 -10.53 4.43
N THR A 31 1.70 -9.27 4.56
CA THR A 31 2.31 -8.18 3.78
C THR A 31 3.80 -8.00 4.10
N LEU A 32 4.28 -8.49 5.25
CA LEU A 32 5.72 -8.55 5.56
C LEU A 32 6.50 -9.34 4.50
N ARG A 33 5.89 -10.37 3.90
CA ARG A 33 6.51 -11.22 2.86
C ARG A 33 6.51 -10.56 1.48
N LEU A 34 5.79 -9.46 1.32
CA LEU A 34 5.60 -8.75 0.05
C LEU A 34 6.32 -7.40 0.00
N THR A 35 6.96 -6.99 1.09
CA THR A 35 7.65 -5.70 1.19
C THR A 35 9.02 -5.87 1.81
N LEU A 36 9.95 -4.97 1.47
CA LEU A 36 11.27 -4.93 2.09
C LEU A 36 11.32 -3.79 3.11
N PRO A 37 11.41 -4.08 4.41
CA PRO A 37 11.66 -3.04 5.41
C PRO A 37 12.96 -2.29 5.12
N GLU A 38 12.91 -0.96 5.16
CA GLU A 38 14.06 -0.11 4.77
C GLU A 38 15.30 -0.33 5.63
N VAL A 39 15.13 -0.87 6.83
CA VAL A 39 16.25 -1.24 7.72
C VAL A 39 17.19 -2.28 7.11
N TYR A 40 16.75 -3.04 6.10
CA TYR A 40 17.53 -4.09 5.43
C TYR A 40 18.11 -3.68 4.07
N LEU A 41 17.92 -2.41 3.65
CA LEU A 41 18.36 -1.96 2.32
C LEU A 41 19.87 -2.01 2.09
N GLU A 42 20.66 -1.93 3.16
CA GLU A 42 22.13 -1.96 3.10
C GLU A 42 22.72 -3.33 3.52
N ASP A 43 21.87 -4.32 3.78
CA ASP A 43 22.33 -5.65 4.19
C ASP A 43 22.92 -6.42 2.98
N ALA A 44 23.90 -7.26 3.25
CA ALA A 44 24.58 -8.04 2.21
C ALA A 44 23.63 -8.99 1.46
N ASP A 45 22.54 -9.41 2.10
CA ASP A 45 21.52 -10.33 1.56
C ASP A 45 20.33 -9.61 0.91
N VAL A 46 20.39 -8.30 0.68
CA VAL A 46 19.28 -7.51 0.11
C VAL A 46 18.76 -8.06 -1.22
N ALA A 47 19.64 -8.54 -2.08
CA ALA A 47 19.26 -9.11 -3.37
C ALA A 47 18.44 -10.41 -3.20
N ASP A 48 18.82 -11.26 -2.27
CA ASP A 48 18.11 -12.51 -1.97
C ASP A 48 16.75 -12.22 -1.33
N ARG A 49 16.67 -11.22 -0.45
CA ARG A 49 15.39 -10.75 0.12
C ARG A 49 14.44 -10.26 -0.97
N ILE A 50 14.93 -9.46 -1.91
CA ILE A 50 14.13 -8.98 -3.04
C ILE A 50 13.65 -10.14 -3.93
N ALA A 51 14.53 -11.10 -4.22
CA ALA A 51 14.16 -12.29 -4.98
C ALA A 51 13.06 -13.09 -4.27
N ASN A 52 13.18 -13.32 -2.97
CA ASN A 52 12.19 -14.03 -2.16
C ASN A 52 10.84 -13.28 -2.11
N ILE A 53 10.85 -11.95 -2.01
CA ILE A 53 9.63 -11.14 -2.07
C ILE A 53 8.91 -11.35 -3.41
N ASN A 54 9.64 -11.26 -4.51
CA ASN A 54 9.07 -11.43 -5.85
C ASN A 54 8.53 -12.85 -6.08
N GLU A 55 9.19 -13.86 -5.55
CA GLU A 55 8.70 -15.24 -5.62
C GLU A 55 7.46 -15.45 -4.75
N THR A 56 7.43 -14.90 -3.55
CA THR A 56 6.26 -14.94 -2.67
C THR A 56 5.04 -14.24 -3.30
N MET A 57 5.24 -13.13 -4.02
CA MET A 57 4.16 -12.48 -4.75
C MET A 57 3.52 -13.42 -5.79
N LYS A 58 4.34 -14.13 -6.55
CA LYS A 58 3.85 -15.12 -7.52
C LYS A 58 3.15 -16.30 -6.82
N GLN A 59 3.72 -16.78 -5.74
CA GLN A 59 3.13 -17.85 -4.95
C GLN A 59 1.75 -17.45 -4.42
N TYR A 60 1.60 -16.27 -3.83
CA TYR A 60 0.32 -15.80 -3.28
C TYR A 60 -0.77 -15.63 -4.33
N LEU A 61 -0.39 -15.34 -5.58
CA LEU A 61 -1.33 -15.33 -6.71
C LEU A 61 -1.68 -16.76 -7.15
N SER A 62 -0.69 -17.68 -7.17
CA SER A 62 -0.90 -19.03 -7.69
C SER A 62 -1.64 -19.96 -6.71
N ASP A 63 -1.43 -19.77 -5.40
CA ASP A 63 -2.05 -20.59 -4.34
C ASP A 63 -3.40 -20.01 -3.83
N GLY A 64 -3.82 -18.86 -4.36
CA GLY A 64 -5.09 -18.23 -3.99
C GLY A 64 -5.06 -17.45 -2.67
N THR A 65 -3.87 -17.23 -2.07
CA THR A 65 -3.71 -16.31 -0.93
C THR A 65 -4.15 -14.90 -1.31
N LEU A 66 -3.85 -14.49 -2.55
CA LEU A 66 -4.39 -13.30 -3.19
C LEU A 66 -5.24 -13.70 -4.39
N THR A 67 -6.38 -13.06 -4.56
CA THR A 67 -7.30 -13.26 -5.67
C THR A 67 -7.51 -11.96 -6.42
N GLU A 68 -7.55 -12.05 -7.74
CA GLU A 68 -7.89 -10.90 -8.58
C GLU A 68 -9.40 -10.66 -8.54
N LEU A 69 -9.78 -9.41 -8.33
CA LEU A 69 -11.16 -8.96 -8.44
C LEU A 69 -11.43 -8.47 -9.87
N PRO A 70 -12.69 -8.49 -10.33
CA PRO A 70 -13.08 -7.85 -11.59
C PRO A 70 -12.64 -6.37 -11.59
N ALA A 71 -12.31 -5.87 -12.79
CA ALA A 71 -11.95 -4.45 -12.94
C ALA A 71 -13.07 -3.54 -12.44
N GLY A 72 -12.71 -2.56 -11.62
CA GLY A 72 -13.69 -1.66 -11.01
C GLY A 72 -13.04 -0.69 -10.01
N PHE A 73 -13.89 -0.07 -9.21
CA PHE A 73 -13.47 0.80 -8.12
C PHE A 73 -13.76 0.15 -6.77
N ILE A 74 -12.95 0.46 -5.77
CA ILE A 74 -13.19 0.01 -4.40
C ILE A 74 -13.41 1.24 -3.52
N LEU A 75 -14.57 1.30 -2.87
CA LEU A 75 -14.82 2.27 -1.82
C LEU A 75 -14.25 1.74 -0.51
N THR A 76 -13.50 2.57 0.19
CA THR A 76 -12.89 2.25 1.47
C THR A 76 -13.44 3.17 2.56
N GLU A 77 -13.84 2.59 3.68
CA GLU A 77 -14.22 3.33 4.86
C GLU A 77 -13.40 2.83 6.06
N ARG A 78 -12.62 3.71 6.66
CA ARG A 78 -11.71 3.37 7.75
C ARG A 78 -12.03 4.17 9.00
N TYR A 79 -12.30 3.49 10.07
CA TYR A 79 -12.52 4.05 11.39
C TYR A 79 -11.22 4.02 12.21
N SER A 80 -10.89 5.11 12.87
CA SER A 80 -9.73 5.24 13.76
C SER A 80 -10.15 5.96 15.03
N GLY A 81 -10.30 5.22 16.14
CA GLY A 81 -10.37 5.78 17.48
C GLY A 81 -11.44 6.86 17.74
N GLY A 82 -12.69 6.66 17.36
CA GLY A 82 -13.81 7.54 17.72
C GLY A 82 -13.93 8.82 16.86
N THR A 83 -13.19 8.92 15.79
CA THR A 83 -13.31 10.00 14.79
C THR A 83 -14.30 9.63 13.69
N SER A 84 -14.71 10.64 12.89
CA SER A 84 -15.44 10.37 11.64
C SER A 84 -14.64 9.44 10.73
N PRO A 85 -15.31 8.52 10.00
CA PRO A 85 -14.62 7.60 9.11
C PRO A 85 -13.85 8.36 8.02
N ARG A 86 -12.65 7.87 7.71
CA ARG A 86 -11.92 8.28 6.52
C ARG A 86 -12.48 7.50 5.34
N ARG A 87 -13.04 8.20 4.36
CA ARG A 87 -13.57 7.65 3.13
C ARG A 87 -12.59 7.83 1.99
N GLY A 88 -12.48 6.84 1.14
CA GLY A 88 -11.59 6.85 -0.02
C GLY A 88 -12.11 6.01 -1.17
N LEU A 89 -11.56 6.28 -2.33
CA LEU A 89 -11.79 5.55 -3.57
C LEU A 89 -10.46 4.98 -4.04
N VAL A 90 -10.37 3.67 -4.19
CA VAL A 90 -9.23 3.02 -4.87
C VAL A 90 -9.57 2.96 -6.35
N ALA A 91 -8.70 3.55 -7.16
CA ALA A 91 -8.88 3.67 -8.61
C ALA A 91 -7.54 3.74 -9.32
N ALA A 92 -7.52 3.46 -10.61
CA ALA A 92 -6.39 3.78 -11.47
C ALA A 92 -6.44 5.26 -11.86
N ILE A 93 -5.29 5.91 -11.87
CA ILE A 93 -5.13 7.31 -12.28
C ILE A 93 -4.30 7.37 -13.56
N ASP A 94 -4.79 8.13 -14.54
CA ASP A 94 -4.03 8.42 -15.74
C ASP A 94 -2.87 9.36 -15.43
N LEU A 95 -1.65 8.84 -15.56
CA LEU A 95 -0.44 9.59 -15.27
C LEU A 95 -0.11 10.65 -16.34
N GLU A 96 -0.73 10.63 -17.50
CA GLU A 96 -0.61 11.72 -18.50
C GLU A 96 -1.17 13.05 -17.98
N CYS A 97 -2.02 12.98 -16.96
CA CYS A 97 -2.54 14.16 -16.27
C CYS A 97 -1.61 14.66 -15.15
N TYR A 98 -0.47 14.01 -14.93
CA TYR A 98 0.48 14.35 -13.89
C TYR A 98 1.54 15.32 -14.39
N GLU A 99 1.78 16.39 -13.64
CA GLU A 99 2.82 17.37 -13.92
C GLU A 99 3.35 17.92 -12.58
N TYR A 100 4.65 17.88 -12.39
CA TYR A 100 5.23 18.34 -11.14
C TYR A 100 6.18 19.55 -11.27
N THR A 101 6.17 20.21 -12.41
CA THR A 101 6.82 21.51 -12.59
C THR A 101 6.17 22.55 -11.66
N ALA A 102 6.97 23.34 -10.98
CA ALA A 102 6.47 24.37 -10.09
C ALA A 102 5.54 25.34 -10.81
N GLY A 103 4.35 25.57 -10.24
CA GLY A 103 3.31 26.41 -10.83
C GLY A 103 2.42 25.75 -11.89
N SER A 104 2.59 24.47 -12.14
CA SER A 104 1.69 23.70 -13.00
C SER A 104 0.23 23.77 -12.51
N ARG A 105 -0.70 23.76 -13.48
CA ARG A 105 -2.16 23.66 -13.24
C ARG A 105 -2.69 22.27 -13.60
N SER A 106 -1.82 21.29 -13.69
CA SER A 106 -2.21 19.91 -13.93
C SER A 106 -3.23 19.41 -12.89
N LEU A 107 -4.12 18.51 -13.30
CA LEU A 107 -5.12 17.90 -12.42
C LEU A 107 -4.48 17.03 -11.33
N VAL A 108 -3.38 16.35 -11.66
CA VAL A 108 -2.61 15.53 -10.71
C VAL A 108 -1.28 16.23 -10.43
N ARG A 109 -1.03 16.56 -9.19
CA ARG A 109 0.16 17.30 -8.75
C ARG A 109 0.81 16.66 -7.53
N PRO A 110 2.15 16.70 -7.40
CA PRO A 110 2.81 16.24 -6.18
C PRO A 110 2.50 17.18 -5.01
N THR A 111 2.38 16.61 -3.83
CA THR A 111 2.28 17.38 -2.58
C THR A 111 3.66 17.76 -2.04
N GLU A 112 4.68 17.00 -2.39
CA GLU A 112 6.05 17.18 -1.91
C GLU A 112 7.07 16.71 -2.96
N LYS A 113 8.33 17.09 -2.76
CA LYS A 113 9.43 16.65 -3.60
C LYS A 113 9.97 15.31 -3.10
N THR A 114 10.08 14.34 -3.99
CA THR A 114 10.68 13.04 -3.68
C THR A 114 12.16 13.16 -3.32
N VAL A 115 12.59 12.44 -2.29
CA VAL A 115 14.01 12.27 -1.94
C VAL A 115 14.62 11.31 -2.96
N VAL A 116 15.48 11.85 -3.83
CA VAL A 116 15.97 11.12 -5.02
C VAL A 116 16.78 9.88 -4.64
N GLU A 117 17.53 9.92 -3.55
CA GLU A 117 18.36 8.83 -3.07
C GLU A 117 17.55 7.59 -2.64
N ARG A 118 16.26 7.77 -2.35
CA ARG A 118 15.36 6.67 -1.99
C ARG A 118 14.73 5.97 -3.20
N ILE A 119 14.87 6.51 -4.39
CA ILE A 119 14.26 5.95 -5.61
C ILE A 119 14.93 4.63 -6.02
N PRO A 120 16.28 4.51 -6.14
CA PRO A 120 16.91 3.29 -6.62
C PRO A 120 16.58 2.03 -5.80
N PRO A 121 16.67 2.03 -4.45
CA PRO A 121 16.36 0.85 -3.67
C PRO A 121 14.88 0.45 -3.77
N ARG A 122 13.97 1.41 -3.81
CA ARG A 122 12.54 1.14 -3.99
C ARG A 122 12.25 0.58 -5.39
N LEU A 123 12.90 1.10 -6.41
CA LEU A 123 12.79 0.58 -7.77
C LEU A 123 13.32 -0.86 -7.87
N ALA A 124 14.41 -1.20 -7.17
CA ALA A 124 14.97 -2.54 -7.18
C ALA A 124 13.96 -3.59 -6.70
N VAL A 125 13.19 -3.30 -5.65
CA VAL A 125 12.12 -4.18 -5.17
C VAL A 125 11.01 -4.34 -6.21
N ARG A 126 10.62 -3.24 -6.87
CA ARG A 126 9.43 -3.19 -7.74
C ARG A 126 9.68 -3.65 -9.17
N LYS A 127 10.91 -3.58 -9.65
CA LYS A 127 11.27 -3.84 -11.06
C LYS A 127 10.76 -5.18 -11.59
N ASN A 128 10.74 -6.21 -10.76
CA ASN A 128 10.31 -7.56 -11.12
C ASN A 128 9.07 -8.00 -10.31
N ALA A 129 8.43 -7.09 -9.58
CA ALA A 129 7.27 -7.38 -8.77
C ALA A 129 6.05 -7.68 -9.66
N SER A 130 5.34 -8.75 -9.35
CA SER A 130 4.07 -9.09 -10.00
C SER A 130 2.87 -8.36 -9.38
N ILE A 131 3.05 -7.74 -8.22
CA ILE A 131 2.01 -7.03 -7.48
C ILE A 131 2.60 -5.71 -6.97
N GLU A 132 1.83 -4.61 -7.05
CA GLU A 132 2.15 -3.35 -6.38
C GLU A 132 1.42 -3.30 -5.04
N VAL A 133 2.15 -3.43 -3.94
CA VAL A 133 1.58 -3.53 -2.58
C VAL A 133 1.30 -2.17 -1.95
N PRO A 134 2.21 -1.17 -1.99
CA PRO A 134 1.95 0.13 -1.39
C PRO A 134 1.12 1.00 -2.33
N HIS A 135 -0.06 1.38 -1.89
CA HIS A 135 -0.90 2.35 -2.59
C HIS A 135 -0.36 3.77 -2.41
N ILE A 136 -0.53 4.58 -3.46
CA ILE A 136 -0.31 6.03 -3.38
C ILE A 136 -1.60 6.68 -2.87
N ILE A 137 -1.48 7.56 -1.88
CA ILE A 137 -2.61 8.34 -1.37
C ILE A 137 -2.64 9.68 -2.09
N LEU A 138 -3.75 9.95 -2.76
CA LEU A 138 -4.04 11.24 -3.35
C LEU A 138 -5.08 11.97 -2.51
N LEU A 139 -4.92 13.27 -2.37
CA LEU A 139 -5.93 14.14 -1.78
C LEU A 139 -6.74 14.77 -2.90
N ILE A 140 -8.05 14.71 -2.75
CA ILE A 140 -8.99 15.36 -3.67
C ILE A 140 -9.30 16.77 -3.14
N ASP A 141 -9.20 17.76 -4.02
CA ASP A 141 -9.68 19.12 -3.75
C ASP A 141 -11.18 19.20 -4.11
N ASP A 142 -12.03 18.77 -3.19
CA ASP A 142 -13.50 18.74 -3.33
C ASP A 142 -14.16 19.31 -2.07
N PRO A 143 -14.13 20.63 -1.88
CA PRO A 143 -14.71 21.28 -0.69
C PRO A 143 -16.24 21.11 -0.59
N THR A 144 -16.90 20.80 -1.71
CA THR A 144 -18.36 20.58 -1.77
C THR A 144 -18.77 19.12 -1.57
N ARG A 145 -17.79 18.20 -1.46
CA ARG A 145 -18.00 16.76 -1.20
C ARG A 145 -18.93 16.11 -2.23
N THR A 146 -18.67 16.39 -3.49
CA THR A 146 -19.52 15.93 -4.62
C THR A 146 -18.96 14.70 -5.34
N VAL A 147 -17.74 14.24 -4.99
CA VAL A 147 -17.09 13.12 -5.67
C VAL A 147 -17.22 11.82 -4.86
N ILE A 148 -16.66 11.76 -3.67
CA ILE A 148 -16.56 10.51 -2.89
C ILE A 148 -17.83 10.27 -2.07
N GLU A 149 -18.34 11.29 -1.38
CA GLU A 149 -19.48 11.16 -0.48
C GLU A 149 -20.74 10.61 -1.14
N PRO A 150 -21.15 11.06 -2.34
CA PRO A 150 -22.36 10.52 -3.00
C PRO A 150 -22.24 9.03 -3.35
N MET A 151 -21.02 8.49 -3.50
CA MET A 151 -20.83 7.06 -3.74
C MET A 151 -21.20 6.25 -2.49
N PHE A 152 -20.97 6.80 -1.28
CA PHE A 152 -21.32 6.14 -0.03
C PHE A 152 -22.81 6.14 0.29
N GLU A 153 -23.60 6.97 -0.36
CA GLU A 153 -25.06 6.95 -0.24
C GLU A 153 -25.71 5.72 -0.92
N LYS A 154 -24.95 5.01 -1.75
CA LYS A 154 -25.42 3.87 -2.58
C LYS A 154 -24.72 2.56 -2.23
N THR A 155 -24.07 2.47 -1.08
CA THR A 155 -23.27 1.29 -0.71
C THR A 155 -24.10 0.02 -0.53
N ASP A 156 -25.39 0.10 -0.20
CA ASP A 156 -26.27 -1.06 -0.05
C ASP A 156 -26.38 -1.90 -1.34
N ALA A 157 -26.12 -1.30 -2.51
CA ALA A 157 -26.12 -1.99 -3.80
C ALA A 157 -24.74 -2.59 -4.17
N LEU A 158 -23.71 -2.36 -3.36
CA LEU A 158 -22.35 -2.80 -3.64
C LEU A 158 -22.03 -4.13 -2.98
N GLN A 159 -21.18 -4.91 -3.63
CA GLN A 159 -20.62 -6.10 -3.02
C GLN A 159 -19.63 -5.70 -1.91
N LYS A 160 -19.86 -6.14 -0.67
CA LYS A 160 -18.86 -6.02 0.39
C LYS A 160 -17.72 -7.02 0.12
N VAL A 161 -16.52 -6.51 -0.10
CA VAL A 161 -15.32 -7.29 -0.39
C VAL A 161 -14.59 -7.65 0.90
N TYR A 162 -14.55 -6.72 1.86
CA TYR A 162 -13.75 -6.86 3.07
C TYR A 162 -14.36 -6.05 4.22
N ASP A 163 -14.40 -6.66 5.40
CA ASP A 163 -14.84 -6.00 6.64
C ASP A 163 -14.14 -6.65 7.82
N THR A 164 -13.20 -5.96 8.42
CA THR A 164 -12.45 -6.47 9.57
C THR A 164 -11.81 -5.35 10.38
N ASP A 165 -11.56 -5.65 11.64
CA ASP A 165 -10.65 -4.85 12.45
C ASP A 165 -9.22 -5.06 11.95
N LEU A 166 -8.59 -4.00 11.44
CA LEU A 166 -7.20 -4.00 11.06
C LEU A 166 -6.33 -3.95 12.32
N ILE A 167 -6.23 -5.09 12.99
CA ILE A 167 -5.25 -5.29 14.05
C ILE A 167 -4.02 -5.88 13.37
N GLY A 168 -3.09 -5.03 13.04
CA GLY A 168 -1.78 -5.45 12.55
C GLY A 168 -0.88 -5.92 13.67
N VAL A 169 0.30 -6.38 13.30
CA VAL A 169 1.43 -6.58 14.23
C VAL A 169 2.01 -5.20 14.54
N HIS A 170 2.07 -4.85 15.81
CA HIS A 170 2.60 -3.58 16.31
C HIS A 170 3.90 -3.81 17.05
#